data_b701ff3b8951ca44643e7be8928bcde6
#
_entry.id   b701ff3b8951ca44643e7be8928bcde6
#
_cell.length_a   1.000
_cell.length_b   1.000
_cell.length_c   1.000
_cell.angle_alpha   90.00
_cell.angle_beta   90.00
_cell.angle_gamma   90.00
#
_symmetry.space_group_name_H-M   'P 1'
#
loop_
_entity.id
_entity.type
_entity.pdbx_description
1 polymer ?
#
loop_
_entity_poly.entity_id
_entity_poly.type
_entity_poly.pdbx_seq_one_letter_code
_entity_poly.pdbx_strand_id
1 'polypeptide(L)'
;MAMPSSHPTVFPSRIVCLTEETTEALYLLGADWRIVGISGFTVRPPRARREKPRVSAFTSARLDRIVALEPDLVLGFSDLQAEIAADLVRRGIEVHVFNQRSVADILRMLRTLGGMIGCEQKTAVLVDQLQAGLDEVRVAAARLVRRPRVYFEEWDDPQISAIRWVSELIGIAGGDDVFPELAREPLGRGRIIADPLEVVRRAPDLVFGSWCGKKFSPRAVAGRAGWQGVPAVRDSELHEVKS
;
A
#
# COMPACT_ATOMS: atom_id res chain seq x y z
N MET A 1 44.74 -1.97 1.90
CA MET A 1 43.45 -1.83 1.18
C MET A 1 43.01 -3.23 0.78
N ALA A 2 42.06 -3.80 1.49
CA ALA A 2 41.51 -5.11 1.14
C ALA A 2 40.54 -4.90 -0.04
N MET A 3 40.78 -5.58 -1.17
CA MET A 3 39.87 -5.63 -2.30
C MET A 3 38.56 -6.28 -1.84
N PRO A 4 37.39 -5.72 -2.18
CA PRO A 4 36.13 -6.39 -1.87
C PRO A 4 36.11 -7.73 -2.63
N SER A 5 35.83 -8.82 -1.90
CA SER A 5 35.67 -10.14 -2.48
C SER A 5 34.53 -10.14 -3.49
N SER A 6 34.84 -10.32 -4.77
CA SER A 6 33.89 -10.39 -5.88
C SER A 6 33.27 -11.78 -6.03
N HIS A 7 32.84 -12.41 -4.92
CA HIS A 7 31.98 -13.57 -5.05
C HIS A 7 30.57 -13.05 -5.36
N PRO A 8 29.92 -13.51 -6.46
CA PRO A 8 28.54 -13.16 -6.73
C PRO A 8 27.71 -13.57 -5.49
N THR A 9 26.99 -12.62 -4.92
CA THR A 9 26.08 -12.93 -3.82
C THR A 9 24.99 -13.85 -4.36
N VAL A 10 24.67 -14.93 -3.64
CA VAL A 10 23.64 -15.89 -4.03
C VAL A 10 22.27 -15.21 -4.17
N PHE A 11 22.09 -14.07 -3.49
CA PHE A 11 20.85 -13.29 -3.47
C PHE A 11 21.10 -11.86 -3.94
N PRO A 12 20.05 -11.20 -4.48
CA PRO A 12 20.15 -9.80 -4.89
C PRO A 12 20.70 -8.91 -3.79
N SER A 13 21.63 -8.04 -4.15
CA SER A 13 22.36 -7.16 -3.23
C SER A 13 22.20 -5.66 -3.56
N ARG A 14 21.69 -5.34 -4.76
CA ARG A 14 21.46 -3.98 -5.25
C ARG A 14 20.04 -3.83 -5.76
N ILE A 15 19.12 -3.57 -4.83
CA ILE A 15 17.68 -3.59 -5.09
C ILE A 15 17.15 -2.16 -5.29
N VAL A 16 16.39 -1.94 -6.36
CA VAL A 16 15.58 -0.74 -6.54
C VAL A 16 14.12 -1.06 -6.23
N CYS A 17 13.50 -0.29 -5.34
CA CYS A 17 12.10 -0.39 -5.00
C CYS A 17 11.30 0.72 -5.69
N LEU A 18 10.45 0.38 -6.65
CA LEU A 18 9.62 1.36 -7.37
C LEU A 18 8.38 1.78 -6.58
N THR A 19 8.13 1.13 -5.44
CA THR A 19 6.97 1.38 -4.56
C THR A 19 7.35 1.35 -3.08
N GLU A 20 6.45 1.85 -2.23
CA GLU A 20 6.70 2.02 -0.79
C GLU A 20 6.75 0.70 -0.04
N GLU A 21 5.83 -0.23 -0.33
CA GLU A 21 5.64 -1.47 0.42
C GLU A 21 6.87 -2.37 0.37
N THR A 22 7.56 -2.45 -0.78
CA THR A 22 8.79 -3.23 -0.89
C THR A 22 9.95 -2.58 -0.15
N THR A 23 10.00 -1.23 -0.12
CA THR A 23 10.96 -0.49 0.69
C THR A 23 10.74 -0.77 2.17
N GLU A 24 9.51 -0.59 2.68
CA GLU A 24 9.18 -0.83 4.09
C GLU A 24 9.48 -2.27 4.50
N ALA A 25 9.10 -3.24 3.67
CA ALA A 25 9.35 -4.66 3.93
C ALA A 25 10.85 -4.96 4.07
N LEU A 26 11.70 -4.45 3.19
CA LEU A 26 13.16 -4.64 3.28
C LEU A 26 13.75 -4.02 4.56
N TYR A 27 13.25 -2.86 4.99
CA TYR A 27 13.64 -2.25 6.26
C TYR A 27 13.20 -3.10 7.46
N LEU A 28 11.98 -3.63 7.47
CA LEU A 28 11.47 -4.51 8.53
C LEU A 28 12.27 -5.82 8.63
N LEU A 29 12.76 -6.34 7.51
CA LEU A 29 13.58 -7.54 7.45
C LEU A 29 15.07 -7.28 7.78
N GLY A 30 15.48 -6.00 8.00
CA GLY A 30 16.88 -5.63 8.21
C GLY A 30 17.74 -5.82 6.96
N ALA A 31 17.14 -5.74 5.78
CA ALA A 31 17.76 -5.87 4.47
C ALA A 31 17.87 -4.51 3.72
N ASP A 32 17.66 -3.40 4.44
CA ASP A 32 17.70 -2.03 3.92
C ASP A 32 19.06 -1.65 3.30
N TRP A 33 20.15 -2.29 3.71
CA TRP A 33 21.46 -2.10 3.12
C TRP A 33 21.51 -2.51 1.63
N ARG A 34 20.63 -3.38 1.17
CA ARG A 34 20.51 -3.82 -0.23
C ARG A 34 19.82 -2.77 -1.11
N ILE A 35 19.07 -1.84 -0.52
CA ILE A 35 18.32 -0.84 -1.27
C ILE A 35 19.28 0.22 -1.83
N VAL A 36 19.32 0.34 -3.15
CA VAL A 36 20.10 1.35 -3.87
C VAL A 36 19.25 2.47 -4.46
N GLY A 37 17.92 2.31 -4.54
CA GLY A 37 16.99 3.33 -5.02
C GLY A 37 15.57 3.07 -4.55
N ILE A 38 14.79 4.14 -4.36
CA ILE A 38 13.42 4.08 -3.85
C ILE A 38 12.44 4.93 -4.66
N SER A 39 11.13 4.70 -4.48
CA SER A 39 10.07 5.57 -4.93
C SER A 39 10.12 6.94 -4.23
N GLY A 40 9.79 8.00 -4.96
CA GLY A 40 9.62 9.34 -4.40
C GLY A 40 8.46 9.45 -3.42
N PHE A 41 7.52 8.49 -3.45
CA PHE A 41 6.38 8.42 -2.53
C PHE A 41 6.66 7.64 -1.25
N THR A 42 7.83 7.00 -1.12
CA THR A 42 8.23 6.31 0.11
C THR A 42 8.13 7.23 1.33
N VAL A 43 7.31 6.88 2.31
CA VAL A 43 7.13 7.60 3.58
C VAL A 43 7.62 6.80 4.77
N ARG A 44 7.60 5.48 4.70
CA ARG A 44 8.03 4.57 5.77
C ARG A 44 9.18 3.66 5.35
N PRO A 45 10.17 3.49 6.26
CA PRO A 45 10.40 4.34 7.42
C PRO A 45 10.89 5.74 6.99
N PRO A 46 10.68 6.81 7.78
CA PRO A 46 11.06 8.18 7.39
C PRO A 46 12.55 8.36 7.04
N ARG A 47 13.42 7.51 7.60
CA ARG A 47 14.86 7.52 7.30
C ARG A 47 15.17 7.13 5.86
N ALA A 48 14.35 6.29 5.22
CA ALA A 48 14.58 5.84 3.84
C ALA A 48 14.74 7.00 2.86
N ARG A 49 13.93 8.05 3.00
CA ARG A 49 13.99 9.24 2.13
C ARG A 49 15.28 10.06 2.27
N ARG A 50 15.98 9.95 3.38
CA ARG A 50 17.27 10.62 3.64
C ARG A 50 18.44 9.78 3.20
N GLU A 51 18.30 8.44 3.31
CA GLU A 51 19.38 7.47 3.08
C GLU A 51 19.47 7.00 1.62
N LYS A 52 18.34 7.04 0.89
CA LYS A 52 18.24 6.41 -0.44
C LYS A 52 17.84 7.41 -1.52
N PRO A 53 18.46 7.32 -2.72
CA PRO A 53 18.10 8.16 -3.86
C PRO A 53 16.69 7.82 -4.37
N ARG A 54 15.91 8.85 -4.74
CA ARG A 54 14.59 8.72 -5.33
C ARG A 54 14.71 8.61 -6.85
N VAL A 55 14.22 7.51 -7.42
CA VAL A 55 14.39 7.17 -8.84
C VAL A 55 13.08 7.05 -9.61
N SER A 56 11.95 7.00 -8.93
CA SER A 56 10.62 6.87 -9.57
C SER A 56 9.56 7.70 -8.85
N ALA A 57 8.48 7.99 -9.56
CA ALA A 57 7.14 8.21 -9.02
C ALA A 57 6.33 6.91 -9.20
N PHE A 58 5.02 6.93 -8.89
CA PHE A 58 4.23 5.70 -8.95
C PHE A 58 4.08 5.15 -10.39
N THR A 59 3.79 6.04 -11.36
CA THR A 59 3.56 5.68 -12.78
C THR A 59 4.69 6.13 -13.71
N SER A 60 5.81 6.64 -13.18
CA SER A 60 6.95 7.08 -13.98
C SER A 60 8.26 6.77 -13.27
N ALA A 61 9.31 6.53 -14.05
CA ALA A 61 10.64 6.24 -13.52
C ALA A 61 11.72 6.95 -14.32
N ARG A 62 12.80 7.30 -13.64
CA ARG A 62 14.02 7.83 -14.26
C ARG A 62 14.93 6.67 -14.62
N LEU A 63 14.65 6.02 -15.76
CA LEU A 63 15.32 4.79 -16.18
C LEU A 63 16.85 4.92 -16.17
N ASP A 64 17.40 6.03 -16.68
CA ASP A 64 18.86 6.22 -16.71
C ASP A 64 19.46 6.30 -15.30
N ARG A 65 18.73 6.88 -14.33
CA ARG A 65 19.17 6.87 -12.94
C ARG A 65 19.09 5.49 -12.31
N ILE A 66 18.09 4.68 -12.66
CA ILE A 66 17.97 3.30 -12.20
C ILE A 66 19.16 2.49 -12.75
N VAL A 67 19.41 2.59 -14.05
CA VAL A 67 20.56 1.90 -14.71
C VAL A 67 21.89 2.31 -14.08
N ALA A 68 22.09 3.60 -13.81
CA ALA A 68 23.33 4.10 -13.19
C ALA A 68 23.55 3.60 -11.75
N LEU A 69 22.51 3.08 -11.09
CA LEU A 69 22.63 2.42 -9.79
C LEU A 69 23.06 0.96 -9.91
N GLU A 70 23.20 0.41 -11.11
CA GLU A 70 23.58 -0.98 -11.39
C GLU A 70 22.81 -1.99 -10.51
N PRO A 71 21.44 -1.95 -10.53
CA PRO A 71 20.67 -2.88 -9.73
C PRO A 71 20.76 -4.28 -10.28
N ASP A 72 20.81 -5.27 -9.39
CA ASP A 72 20.66 -6.70 -9.72
C ASP A 72 19.21 -7.18 -9.57
N LEU A 73 18.32 -6.34 -9.01
CA LEU A 73 16.88 -6.58 -8.96
C LEU A 73 16.11 -5.25 -8.87
N VAL A 74 15.02 -5.15 -9.62
CA VAL A 74 14.03 -4.07 -9.48
C VAL A 74 12.70 -4.66 -9.05
N LEU A 75 12.09 -4.09 -8.01
CA LEU A 75 10.80 -4.49 -7.46
C LEU A 75 9.74 -3.46 -7.84
N GLY A 76 8.68 -3.90 -8.49
CA GLY A 76 7.55 -3.07 -8.90
C GLY A 76 6.21 -3.60 -8.43
N PHE A 77 5.14 -2.89 -8.76
CA PHE A 77 3.76 -3.22 -8.40
C PHE A 77 2.80 -2.97 -9.56
N SER A 78 2.00 -3.99 -9.85
CA SER A 78 0.86 -4.00 -10.76
C SER A 78 1.14 -3.63 -12.23
N ASP A 79 0.10 -3.73 -13.03
CA ASP A 79 0.05 -3.35 -14.43
C ASP A 79 0.34 -1.85 -14.68
N LEU A 80 0.15 -1.00 -13.67
CA LEU A 80 0.47 0.43 -13.75
C LEU A 80 1.97 0.70 -13.98
N GLN A 81 2.84 -0.25 -13.65
CA GLN A 81 4.29 -0.18 -13.88
C GLN A 81 4.77 -1.11 -15.02
N ALA A 82 3.86 -1.69 -15.80
CA ALA A 82 4.20 -2.67 -16.85
C ALA A 82 5.19 -2.11 -17.88
N GLU A 83 5.00 -0.88 -18.37
CA GLU A 83 5.92 -0.25 -19.33
C GLU A 83 7.30 0.02 -18.72
N ILE A 84 7.34 0.45 -17.46
CA ILE A 84 8.61 0.64 -16.74
C ILE A 84 9.35 -0.69 -16.63
N ALA A 85 8.64 -1.77 -16.26
CA ALA A 85 9.20 -3.11 -16.16
C ALA A 85 9.72 -3.60 -17.52
N ALA A 86 8.94 -3.43 -18.58
CA ALA A 86 9.33 -3.81 -19.94
C ALA A 86 10.61 -3.10 -20.39
N ASP A 87 10.73 -1.79 -20.11
CA ASP A 87 11.91 -1.00 -20.47
C ASP A 87 13.16 -1.43 -19.68
N LEU A 88 13.01 -1.76 -18.41
CA LEU A 88 14.11 -2.27 -17.57
C LEU A 88 14.58 -3.66 -18.05
N VAL A 89 13.64 -4.56 -18.39
CA VAL A 89 13.94 -5.88 -18.95
C VAL A 89 14.69 -5.76 -20.29
N ARG A 90 14.29 -4.85 -21.19
CA ARG A 90 15.01 -4.58 -22.45
C ARG A 90 16.44 -4.09 -22.23
N ARG A 91 16.72 -3.50 -21.08
CA ARG A 91 18.06 -3.04 -20.65
C ARG A 91 18.86 -4.11 -19.90
N GLY A 92 18.35 -5.35 -19.82
CA GLY A 92 19.01 -6.49 -19.19
C GLY A 92 18.91 -6.51 -17.66
N ILE A 93 18.01 -5.75 -17.05
CA ILE A 93 17.80 -5.69 -15.60
C ILE A 93 16.72 -6.68 -15.21
N GLU A 94 16.97 -7.47 -14.15
CA GLU A 94 15.97 -8.36 -13.58
C GLU A 94 14.87 -7.56 -12.86
N VAL A 95 13.61 -7.89 -13.17
CA VAL A 95 12.45 -7.18 -12.62
C VAL A 95 11.44 -8.18 -12.06
N HIS A 96 10.98 -7.95 -10.84
CA HIS A 96 9.84 -8.65 -10.28
C HIS A 96 8.71 -7.65 -10.00
N VAL A 97 7.52 -7.92 -10.55
CA VAL A 97 6.33 -7.10 -10.35
C VAL A 97 5.35 -7.85 -9.46
N PHE A 98 5.12 -7.33 -8.28
CA PHE A 98 4.08 -7.82 -7.37
C PHE A 98 2.69 -7.31 -7.80
N ASN A 99 1.64 -8.03 -7.38
CA ASN A 99 0.25 -7.64 -7.69
C ASN A 99 -0.70 -8.02 -6.55
N GLN A 100 -0.32 -7.71 -5.30
CA GLN A 100 -1.14 -7.99 -4.12
C GLN A 100 -2.41 -7.12 -4.12
N ARG A 101 -3.57 -7.72 -3.87
CA ARG A 101 -4.86 -7.04 -3.84
C ARG A 101 -5.66 -7.35 -2.58
N SER A 102 -5.27 -8.35 -1.80
CA SER A 102 -5.90 -8.76 -0.56
C SER A 102 -4.91 -8.78 0.59
N VAL A 103 -5.38 -8.84 1.82
CA VAL A 103 -4.53 -9.03 3.01
C VAL A 103 -3.69 -10.33 2.88
N ALA A 104 -4.30 -11.41 2.40
CA ALA A 104 -3.59 -12.66 2.15
C ALA A 104 -2.50 -12.51 1.09
N ASP A 105 -2.74 -11.73 0.03
CA ASP A 105 -1.73 -11.45 -0.99
C ASP A 105 -0.56 -10.62 -0.45
N ILE A 106 -0.83 -9.66 0.45
CA ILE A 106 0.22 -8.89 1.12
C ILE A 106 1.13 -9.81 1.93
N LEU A 107 0.56 -10.72 2.73
CA LEU A 107 1.35 -11.67 3.50
C LEU A 107 2.13 -12.64 2.60
N ARG A 108 1.55 -13.05 1.47
CA ARG A 108 2.24 -13.85 0.44
C ARG A 108 3.37 -13.08 -0.22
N MET A 109 3.16 -11.80 -0.57
CA MET A 109 4.18 -10.91 -1.13
C MET A 109 5.39 -10.82 -0.20
N LEU A 110 5.18 -10.63 1.10
CA LEU A 110 6.26 -10.62 2.09
C LEU A 110 7.07 -11.92 2.07
N ARG A 111 6.39 -13.09 2.05
CA ARG A 111 7.06 -14.40 1.99
C ARG A 111 7.87 -14.58 0.70
N THR A 112 7.30 -14.17 -0.43
CA THR A 112 8.00 -14.23 -1.73
C THR A 112 9.24 -13.35 -1.70
N LEU A 113 9.11 -12.10 -1.24
CA LEU A 113 10.24 -11.18 -1.11
C LEU A 113 11.32 -11.75 -0.19
N GLY A 114 10.92 -12.32 0.96
CA GLY A 114 11.84 -12.96 1.90
C GLY A 114 12.66 -14.08 1.26
N GLY A 115 12.02 -14.94 0.46
CA GLY A 115 12.69 -15.99 -0.31
C GLY A 115 13.66 -15.45 -1.36
N MET A 116 13.26 -14.39 -2.07
CA MET A 116 14.12 -13.74 -3.09
C MET A 116 15.43 -13.17 -2.51
N ILE A 117 15.45 -12.78 -1.24
CA ILE A 117 16.59 -12.14 -0.59
C ILE A 117 17.28 -13.02 0.47
N GLY A 118 16.87 -14.29 0.62
CA GLY A 118 17.44 -15.22 1.61
C GLY A 118 17.11 -14.84 3.07
N CYS A 119 15.91 -14.31 3.30
CA CYS A 119 15.44 -13.88 4.63
C CYS A 119 14.18 -14.65 5.09
N GLU A 120 14.00 -15.90 4.67
CA GLU A 120 12.79 -16.70 4.88
C GLU A 120 12.39 -16.80 6.35
N GLN A 121 13.36 -17.08 7.23
CA GLN A 121 13.08 -17.22 8.67
C GLN A 121 12.60 -15.90 9.30
N LYS A 122 13.28 -14.79 9.00
CA LYS A 122 12.86 -13.46 9.48
C LYS A 122 11.48 -13.09 8.95
N THR A 123 11.23 -13.42 7.69
CA THR A 123 9.95 -13.14 7.04
C THR A 123 8.83 -13.99 7.64
N ALA A 124 9.08 -15.25 7.96
CA ALA A 124 8.10 -16.09 8.65
C ALA A 124 7.69 -15.46 9.98
N VAL A 125 8.65 -15.05 10.81
CA VAL A 125 8.38 -14.36 12.08
C VAL A 125 7.58 -13.07 11.87
N LEU A 126 7.94 -12.24 10.90
CA LEU A 126 7.23 -11.01 10.58
C LEU A 126 5.77 -11.30 10.17
N VAL A 127 5.56 -12.27 9.28
CA VAL A 127 4.22 -12.63 8.80
C VAL A 127 3.37 -13.19 9.94
N ASP A 128 3.94 -14.02 10.80
CA ASP A 128 3.22 -14.59 11.95
C ASP A 128 2.83 -13.50 12.95
N GLN A 129 3.69 -12.50 13.20
CA GLN A 129 3.38 -11.33 14.02
C GLN A 129 2.24 -10.49 13.43
N LEU A 130 2.28 -10.23 12.11
CA LEU A 130 1.22 -9.49 11.42
C LEU A 130 -0.11 -10.25 11.47
N GLN A 131 -0.07 -11.57 11.26
CA GLN A 131 -1.26 -12.42 11.34
C GLN A 131 -1.85 -12.41 12.76
N ALA A 132 -1.01 -12.55 13.78
CA ALA A 132 -1.44 -12.50 15.18
C ALA A 132 -2.11 -11.15 15.51
N GLY A 133 -1.54 -10.03 15.04
CA GLY A 133 -2.15 -8.71 15.21
C GLY A 133 -3.54 -8.60 14.54
N LEU A 134 -3.70 -9.17 13.34
CA LEU A 134 -5.02 -9.22 12.67
C LEU A 134 -6.02 -10.08 13.48
N ASP A 135 -5.57 -11.18 14.06
CA ASP A 135 -6.42 -12.08 14.85
C ASP A 135 -6.82 -11.42 16.19
N GLU A 136 -5.93 -10.70 16.83
CA GLU A 136 -6.24 -9.87 18.02
C GLU A 136 -7.33 -8.83 17.72
N VAL A 137 -7.24 -8.15 16.58
CA VAL A 137 -8.26 -7.19 16.14
C VAL A 137 -9.60 -7.90 15.90
N ARG A 138 -9.61 -9.08 15.27
CA ARG A 138 -10.85 -9.87 15.07
C ARG A 138 -11.51 -10.26 16.41
N VAL A 139 -10.70 -10.69 17.37
CA VAL A 139 -11.21 -11.05 18.72
C VAL A 139 -11.81 -9.82 19.41
N ALA A 140 -11.16 -8.67 19.31
CA ALA A 140 -11.70 -7.42 19.85
C ALA A 140 -13.01 -7.03 19.15
N ALA A 141 -13.03 -7.10 17.81
CA ALA A 141 -14.19 -6.78 16.98
C ALA A 141 -15.42 -7.67 17.25
N ALA A 142 -15.20 -8.95 17.62
CA ALA A 142 -16.28 -9.87 17.97
C ALA A 142 -17.08 -9.46 19.23
N ARG A 143 -16.57 -8.49 20.01
CA ARG A 143 -17.25 -7.94 21.20
C ARG A 143 -18.14 -6.74 20.87
N LEU A 144 -18.10 -6.24 19.65
CA LEU A 144 -18.95 -5.12 19.23
C LEU A 144 -20.43 -5.55 19.25
N VAL A 145 -21.27 -4.70 19.83
CA VAL A 145 -22.72 -4.95 19.91
C VAL A 145 -23.37 -4.90 18.50
N ARG A 146 -22.84 -4.07 17.62
CA ARG A 146 -23.22 -3.96 16.22
C ARG A 146 -22.02 -3.69 15.35
N ARG A 147 -22.12 -4.02 14.08
CA ARG A 147 -21.12 -3.68 13.06
C ARG A 147 -21.45 -2.29 12.50
N PRO A 148 -20.57 -1.30 12.65
CA PRO A 148 -20.79 0.01 12.06
C PRO A 148 -20.66 -0.06 10.53
N ARG A 149 -21.45 0.73 9.83
CA ARG A 149 -21.33 0.95 8.38
C ARG A 149 -20.19 1.92 8.12
N VAL A 150 -19.21 1.52 7.31
CA VAL A 150 -17.97 2.26 7.11
C VAL A 150 -17.82 2.68 5.66
N TYR A 151 -17.61 3.95 5.43
CA TYR A 151 -17.13 4.48 4.16
C TYR A 151 -15.63 4.79 4.27
N PHE A 152 -14.82 4.18 3.43
CA PHE A 152 -13.41 4.55 3.29
C PHE A 152 -13.22 5.28 1.97
N GLU A 153 -12.66 6.49 2.04
CA GLU A 153 -12.41 7.34 0.88
C GLU A 153 -10.91 7.39 0.59
N GLU A 154 -10.49 6.76 -0.51
CA GLU A 154 -9.11 6.75 -0.97
C GLU A 154 -8.73 8.06 -1.68
N TRP A 155 -9.73 8.70 -2.29
CA TRP A 155 -9.59 10.00 -2.98
C TRP A 155 -10.92 10.73 -2.99
N ASP A 156 -10.86 12.08 -2.98
CA ASP A 156 -12.04 12.93 -2.77
C ASP A 156 -12.71 13.46 -4.06
N ASP A 157 -11.98 13.61 -5.15
CA ASP A 157 -12.51 14.12 -6.41
C ASP A 157 -11.73 13.55 -7.62
N PRO A 158 -12.35 12.60 -8.38
CA PRO A 158 -13.62 11.95 -8.07
C PRO A 158 -13.54 11.08 -6.80
N GLN A 159 -14.68 10.88 -6.11
CA GLN A 159 -14.70 10.02 -4.94
C GLN A 159 -14.34 8.58 -5.32
N ILE A 160 -13.29 8.04 -4.68
CA ILE A 160 -12.81 6.67 -4.89
C ILE A 160 -12.96 5.91 -3.58
N SER A 161 -13.66 4.76 -3.63
CA SER A 161 -13.86 3.90 -2.46
C SER A 161 -12.63 3.02 -2.16
N ALA A 162 -12.70 2.28 -1.05
CA ALA A 162 -11.66 1.38 -0.57
C ALA A 162 -11.19 0.38 -1.63
N ILE A 163 -9.88 0.16 -1.70
CA ILE A 163 -9.30 -1.02 -2.35
C ILE A 163 -9.56 -2.28 -1.51
N ARG A 164 -9.49 -3.46 -2.13
CA ARG A 164 -9.90 -4.73 -1.53
C ARG A 164 -9.26 -5.00 -0.16
N TRP A 165 -7.95 -4.84 0.03
CA TRP A 165 -7.34 -5.11 1.34
C TRP A 165 -7.83 -4.14 2.42
N VAL A 166 -8.20 -2.89 2.07
CA VAL A 166 -8.79 -1.93 3.02
C VAL A 166 -10.20 -2.38 3.40
N SER A 167 -11.02 -2.80 2.42
CA SER A 167 -12.35 -3.37 2.67
C SER A 167 -12.28 -4.62 3.56
N GLU A 168 -11.28 -5.50 3.32
CA GLU A 168 -11.02 -6.67 4.18
C GLU A 168 -10.61 -6.24 5.61
N LEU A 169 -9.77 -5.20 5.77
CA LEU A 169 -9.38 -4.67 7.08
C LEU A 169 -10.56 -4.05 7.83
N ILE A 170 -11.48 -3.36 7.14
CA ILE A 170 -12.74 -2.89 7.72
C ILE A 170 -13.51 -4.07 8.29
N GLY A 171 -13.65 -5.16 7.52
CA GLY A 171 -14.32 -6.39 7.97
C GLY A 171 -13.63 -7.04 9.17
N ILE A 172 -12.29 -7.10 9.18
CA ILE A 172 -11.48 -7.62 10.29
C ILE A 172 -11.70 -6.76 11.55
N ALA A 173 -11.79 -5.46 11.40
CA ALA A 173 -12.05 -4.52 12.49
C ALA A 173 -13.52 -4.49 12.97
N GLY A 174 -14.38 -5.32 12.38
CA GLY A 174 -15.78 -5.46 12.78
C GLY A 174 -16.72 -4.43 12.15
N GLY A 175 -16.29 -3.70 11.12
CA GLY A 175 -17.12 -2.82 10.32
C GLY A 175 -17.72 -3.53 9.09
N ASP A 176 -18.71 -2.88 8.47
CA ASP A 176 -19.26 -3.25 7.18
C ASP A 176 -18.93 -2.15 6.16
N ASP A 177 -18.08 -2.47 5.21
CA ASP A 177 -17.77 -1.56 4.09
C ASP A 177 -19.05 -1.28 3.31
N VAL A 178 -19.35 0.00 3.08
CA VAL A 178 -20.59 0.37 2.37
C VAL A 178 -20.48 0.24 0.84
N PHE A 179 -19.25 -0.02 0.29
CA PHE A 179 -19.00 -0.26 -1.14
C PHE A 179 -18.22 -1.57 -1.41
N PRO A 180 -18.63 -2.72 -0.84
CA PRO A 180 -17.87 -3.96 -0.98
C PRO A 180 -17.80 -4.48 -2.42
N GLU A 181 -18.78 -4.10 -3.27
CA GLU A 181 -18.79 -4.44 -4.69
C GLU A 181 -17.69 -3.70 -5.45
N LEU A 182 -17.44 -2.42 -5.13
CA LEU A 182 -16.38 -1.63 -5.77
C LEU A 182 -15.00 -2.08 -5.33
N ALA A 183 -14.86 -2.58 -4.10
CA ALA A 183 -13.58 -3.08 -3.59
C ALA A 183 -13.02 -4.27 -4.39
N ARG A 184 -13.83 -4.94 -5.22
CA ARG A 184 -13.40 -6.01 -6.14
C ARG A 184 -12.62 -5.50 -7.34
N GLU A 185 -12.79 -4.21 -7.67
CA GLU A 185 -12.11 -3.58 -8.78
C GLU A 185 -10.64 -3.29 -8.42
N PRO A 186 -9.67 -3.77 -9.22
CA PRO A 186 -8.26 -3.68 -8.86
C PRO A 186 -7.69 -2.27 -8.97
N LEU A 187 -8.26 -1.41 -9.82
CA LEU A 187 -7.76 -0.07 -10.10
C LEU A 187 -8.70 1.01 -9.57
N GLY A 188 -8.13 2.16 -9.15
CA GLY A 188 -8.91 3.30 -8.64
C GLY A 188 -10.02 3.75 -9.59
N ARG A 189 -9.76 3.74 -10.91
CA ARG A 189 -10.78 4.12 -11.91
C ARG A 189 -12.05 3.25 -11.87
N GLY A 190 -11.94 1.98 -11.50
CA GLY A 190 -13.08 1.06 -11.33
C GLY A 190 -13.80 1.24 -10.00
N ARG A 191 -13.20 1.97 -9.06
CA ARG A 191 -13.74 2.23 -7.72
C ARG A 191 -14.28 3.64 -7.55
N ILE A 192 -14.37 4.41 -8.65
CA ILE A 192 -15.00 5.73 -8.66
C ILE A 192 -16.49 5.56 -8.36
N ILE A 193 -16.98 6.32 -7.41
CA ILE A 193 -18.41 6.39 -7.08
C ILE A 193 -19.06 7.32 -8.09
N ALA A 194 -19.85 6.74 -9.01
CA ALA A 194 -20.43 7.46 -10.15
C ALA A 194 -21.42 8.54 -9.71
N ASP A 195 -22.19 8.29 -8.64
CA ASP A 195 -23.08 9.27 -8.03
C ASP A 195 -22.63 9.54 -6.58
N PRO A 196 -22.05 10.72 -6.28
CA PRO A 196 -21.63 11.08 -4.92
C PRO A 196 -22.71 10.98 -3.85
N LEU A 197 -24.00 11.10 -4.24
CA LEU A 197 -25.13 10.93 -3.33
C LEU A 197 -25.37 9.46 -2.93
N GLU A 198 -24.71 8.50 -3.59
CA GLU A 198 -24.77 7.10 -3.19
C GLU A 198 -24.18 6.90 -1.78
N VAL A 199 -23.14 7.64 -1.41
CA VAL A 199 -22.60 7.63 -0.04
C VAL A 199 -23.68 8.07 0.95
N VAL A 200 -24.44 9.12 0.60
CA VAL A 200 -25.54 9.63 1.45
C VAL A 200 -26.63 8.56 1.61
N ARG A 201 -27.04 7.90 0.52
CA ARG A 201 -28.04 6.81 0.55
C ARG A 201 -27.59 5.62 1.37
N ARG A 202 -26.29 5.31 1.33
CA ARG A 202 -25.70 4.23 2.12
C ARG A 202 -25.47 4.60 3.57
N ALA A 203 -25.62 5.88 3.93
CA ALA A 203 -25.66 6.39 5.31
C ALA A 203 -24.59 5.75 6.23
N PRO A 204 -23.28 5.91 5.98
CA PRO A 204 -22.24 5.34 6.82
C PRO A 204 -22.27 5.94 8.23
N ASP A 205 -21.96 5.08 9.23
CA ASP A 205 -21.77 5.49 10.64
C ASP A 205 -20.39 6.13 10.85
N LEU A 206 -19.38 5.70 10.05
CA LEU A 206 -17.99 6.15 10.12
C LEU A 206 -17.49 6.48 8.72
N VAL A 207 -16.68 7.53 8.59
CA VAL A 207 -15.93 7.85 7.38
C VAL A 207 -14.44 7.90 7.70
N PHE A 208 -13.67 7.10 6.99
CA PHE A 208 -12.21 7.18 6.99
C PHE A 208 -11.73 7.76 5.65
N GLY A 209 -10.81 8.71 5.69
CA GLY A 209 -10.17 9.22 4.49
C GLY A 209 -8.66 9.02 4.53
N SER A 210 -8.11 8.54 3.42
CA SER A 210 -6.66 8.41 3.22
C SER A 210 -6.31 8.90 1.82
N TRP A 211 -6.21 10.21 1.68
CA TRP A 211 -5.95 10.85 0.39
C TRP A 211 -4.45 10.86 0.09
N CYS A 212 -4.04 10.24 -0.99
CA CYS A 212 -2.64 10.13 -1.37
C CYS A 212 -2.01 11.50 -1.63
N GLY A 213 -0.98 11.86 -0.82
CA GLY A 213 -0.26 13.13 -0.96
C GLY A 213 -1.03 14.38 -0.55
N LYS A 214 -2.22 14.25 0.01
CA LYS A 214 -3.12 15.33 0.42
C LYS A 214 -3.71 15.04 1.79
N LYS A 215 -3.77 16.07 2.64
CA LYS A 215 -4.36 15.92 3.99
C LYS A 215 -5.88 15.77 3.90
N PHE A 216 -6.43 14.79 4.61
CA PHE A 216 -7.87 14.63 4.77
C PHE A 216 -8.46 15.83 5.52
N SER A 217 -9.62 16.30 5.07
CA SER A 217 -10.32 17.44 5.67
C SER A 217 -11.74 17.07 6.08
N PRO A 218 -11.99 16.74 7.37
CA PRO A 218 -13.33 16.48 7.87
C PRO A 218 -14.32 17.60 7.54
N ARG A 219 -13.86 18.85 7.63
CA ARG A 219 -14.71 20.02 7.30
C ARG A 219 -15.13 20.05 5.82
N ALA A 220 -14.23 19.72 4.91
CA ALA A 220 -14.54 19.67 3.48
C ALA A 220 -15.53 18.53 3.18
N VAL A 221 -15.37 17.38 3.81
CA VAL A 221 -16.28 16.23 3.68
C VAL A 221 -17.66 16.57 4.24
N ALA A 222 -17.74 17.12 5.45
CA ALA A 222 -19.02 17.51 6.08
C ALA A 222 -19.75 18.62 5.31
N GLY A 223 -19.02 19.48 4.59
CA GLY A 223 -19.58 20.57 3.77
C GLY A 223 -20.13 20.15 2.41
N ARG A 224 -20.02 18.87 2.03
CA ARG A 224 -20.52 18.38 0.74
C ARG A 224 -22.05 18.46 0.67
N ALA A 225 -22.57 18.77 -0.52
CA ALA A 225 -24.02 18.86 -0.73
C ALA A 225 -24.74 17.54 -0.38
N GLY A 226 -25.77 17.61 0.44
CA GLY A 226 -26.56 16.46 0.86
C GLY A 226 -25.96 15.62 2.00
N TRP A 227 -24.73 15.90 2.46
CA TRP A 227 -24.07 15.08 3.48
C TRP A 227 -24.49 15.39 4.93
N GLN A 228 -25.23 16.47 5.17
CA GLN A 228 -25.64 16.91 6.52
C GLN A 228 -26.47 15.85 7.28
N GLY A 229 -27.18 14.98 6.54
CA GLY A 229 -27.96 13.89 7.11
C GLY A 229 -27.21 12.57 7.29
N VAL A 230 -25.95 12.47 6.83
CA VAL A 230 -25.14 11.27 6.98
C VAL A 230 -24.78 11.06 8.45
N PRO A 231 -25.02 9.88 9.05
CA PRO A 231 -24.72 9.61 10.45
C PRO A 231 -23.30 10.01 10.84
N ALA A 232 -22.30 9.62 10.06
CA ALA A 232 -20.89 9.97 10.31
C ALA A 232 -20.63 11.48 10.39
N VAL A 233 -21.35 12.28 9.58
CA VAL A 233 -21.22 13.75 9.60
C VAL A 233 -21.89 14.33 10.82
N ARG A 234 -23.13 13.90 11.10
CA ARG A 234 -23.91 14.36 12.25
C ARG A 234 -23.21 14.07 13.58
N ASP A 235 -22.63 12.86 13.68
CA ASP A 235 -22.00 12.36 14.91
C ASP A 235 -20.49 12.68 14.99
N SER A 236 -19.95 13.43 13.98
CA SER A 236 -18.54 13.85 13.87
C SER A 236 -17.54 12.69 13.75
N GLU A 237 -17.96 11.56 13.19
CA GLU A 237 -17.18 10.34 13.00
C GLU A 237 -16.42 10.35 11.64
N LEU A 238 -15.62 11.41 11.42
CA LEU A 238 -14.82 11.63 10.21
C LEU A 238 -13.34 11.58 10.58
N HIS A 239 -12.62 10.55 10.16
CA HIS A 239 -11.28 10.23 10.63
C HIS A 239 -10.26 10.17 9.49
N GLU A 240 -9.03 10.66 9.74
CA GLU A 240 -7.91 10.52 8.83
C GLU A 240 -7.12 9.24 9.13
N VAL A 241 -6.87 8.43 8.09
CA VAL A 241 -5.82 7.42 8.10
C VAL A 241 -4.65 7.97 7.29
N LYS A 242 -3.55 8.27 7.97
CA LYS A 242 -2.36 8.83 7.31
C LYS A 242 -1.72 7.78 6.39
N SER A 243 -1.50 8.16 5.16
CA SER A 243 -0.75 7.39 4.16
C SER A 243 0.76 7.62 4.27
#